data_e004636aa0120da527319c245254bffe
#
_entry.id   e004636aa0120da527319c245254bffe
#
_cell.length_a   1.000
_cell.length_b   1.000
_cell.length_c   1.000
_cell.angle_alpha   90.00
_cell.angle_beta   90.00
_cell.angle_gamma   90.00
#
_symmetry.space_group_name_H-M   'P 1'
#
loop_
_entity.id
_entity.type
_entity.pdbx_description
1 polymer ?
#
loop_
_entity_poly.entity_id
_entity_poly.type
_entity_poly.pdbx_seq_one_letter_code
_entity_poly.pdbx_strand_id
1 'polypeptide(L)'
;MFSRSLDFRIVSNHRIAVVALLAAGILLRAASAVTGGGGQAGQQSVASASTSGGGMAHMSGHMYMTTLRTPQAEDQQKAAAIVAAAKEAMEPYQDYRKALADGYEIFLPNIPQPQYHFTKNEYGRAAWTHFDPLKPTSLLYKKTADGGYTLVGAMYTDRVDANEDELNDRIPLSIARWHQHVNFCKAPAGQKAAYFGPDAKFGLLGSITTRESCEAAGGVFLPHIFGWMVHVYPYENDPKKIWLTDDDDQGHDNMDHSMMPGMKMN
;
A
#
# COMPACT_ATOMS: atom_id res chain seq x y z
N MET A 1 31.26 15.46 46.23
CA MET A 1 30.90 16.89 46.22
C MET A 1 31.19 17.42 44.83
N PHE A 2 30.21 17.70 44.05
CA PHE A 2 29.92 18.66 42.99
C PHE A 2 28.90 18.12 42.02
N SER A 3 27.65 18.48 42.34
CA SER A 3 26.49 18.37 41.49
C SER A 3 26.60 19.43 40.40
N ARG A 4 26.35 19.09 39.12
CA ARG A 4 25.99 20.05 38.07
C ARG A 4 24.69 19.63 37.44
N SER A 5 23.68 20.35 37.84
CA SER A 5 22.36 20.45 37.21
C SER A 5 22.54 21.13 35.85
N LEU A 6 21.98 20.56 34.78
CA LEU A 6 21.85 21.19 33.47
C LEU A 6 20.36 21.48 33.21
N ASP A 7 20.03 22.75 33.32
CA ASP A 7 18.74 23.30 32.97
C ASP A 7 18.52 23.24 31.46
N PHE A 8 17.43 22.59 31.05
CA PHE A 8 16.92 22.62 29.68
C PHE A 8 15.89 23.75 29.56
N ARG A 9 16.30 24.88 28.96
CA ARG A 9 15.39 25.98 28.60
C ARG A 9 14.64 25.62 27.34
N ILE A 10 13.32 25.54 27.47
CA ILE A 10 12.34 25.51 26.39
C ILE A 10 12.28 26.90 25.76
N VAL A 11 12.55 27.01 24.47
CA VAL A 11 12.29 28.22 23.68
C VAL A 11 11.02 27.96 22.86
N SER A 12 9.98 28.69 23.26
CA SER A 12 8.68 28.82 22.60
C SER A 12 8.69 29.97 21.59
N ASN A 13 7.82 29.87 20.60
CA ASN A 13 7.26 30.86 19.71
C ASN A 13 7.89 31.09 18.33
N HIS A 14 7.14 30.64 17.32
CA HIS A 14 6.90 31.49 16.14
C HIS A 14 5.44 31.34 15.69
N ARG A 15 4.71 32.43 15.88
CA ARG A 15 3.37 32.71 15.33
C ARG A 15 3.55 33.01 13.85
N ILE A 16 2.85 32.28 12.97
CA ILE A 16 2.69 32.69 11.57
C ILE A 16 1.27 33.18 11.38
N ALA A 17 1.20 34.43 10.98
CA ALA A 17 -0.03 35.16 10.70
C ALA A 17 -0.65 34.71 9.39
N VAL A 18 -1.95 34.47 9.42
CA VAL A 18 -2.80 34.23 8.24
C VAL A 18 -3.12 35.60 7.63
N VAL A 19 -2.75 35.82 6.38
CA VAL A 19 -3.24 36.93 5.56
C VAL A 19 -4.35 36.39 4.66
N ALA A 20 -5.57 36.82 4.94
CA ALA A 20 -6.72 36.62 4.08
C ALA A 20 -6.73 37.71 2.99
N LEU A 21 -6.79 37.33 1.74
CA LEU A 21 -7.06 38.18 0.60
C LEU A 21 -8.42 37.82 -0.01
N LEU A 22 -9.39 38.68 0.24
CA LEU A 22 -10.67 38.75 -0.45
C LEU A 22 -10.47 39.42 -1.82
N ALA A 23 -10.92 38.82 -2.88
CA ALA A 23 -11.20 39.50 -4.14
C ALA A 23 -12.56 39.03 -4.68
N ALA A 24 -13.48 39.99 -4.69
CA ALA A 24 -14.81 39.91 -5.26
C ALA A 24 -14.80 40.36 -6.73
N GLY A 25 -15.74 39.89 -7.50
CA GLY A 25 -16.16 40.47 -8.81
C GLY A 25 -16.25 39.38 -9.89
N ILE A 26 -17.20 39.20 -10.70
CA ILE A 26 -18.37 39.91 -11.20
C ILE A 26 -19.15 38.91 -12.06
N LEU A 27 -20.44 38.90 -11.93
CA LEU A 27 -21.41 38.19 -12.79
C LEU A 27 -21.33 38.65 -14.26
N LEU A 28 -21.41 37.73 -15.22
CA LEU A 28 -22.09 37.99 -16.50
C LEU A 28 -22.92 36.80 -16.90
N ARG A 29 -24.24 37.05 -17.06
CA ARG A 29 -25.24 36.17 -17.64
C ARG A 29 -25.14 36.24 -19.17
N ALA A 30 -25.24 35.08 -19.79
CA ALA A 30 -25.83 35.02 -21.16
C ALA A 30 -26.70 33.76 -21.24
N ALA A 31 -27.99 34.00 -21.38
CA ALA A 31 -28.98 33.00 -21.74
C ALA A 31 -29.02 32.88 -23.27
N SER A 32 -29.02 31.68 -23.79
CA SER A 32 -29.51 31.38 -25.13
C SER A 32 -30.25 30.05 -25.09
N ALA A 33 -31.56 30.16 -25.27
CA ALA A 33 -32.44 29.05 -25.53
C ALA A 33 -32.33 28.67 -27.01
N VAL A 34 -32.18 27.38 -27.30
CA VAL A 34 -32.54 26.79 -28.61
C VAL A 34 -33.34 25.52 -28.37
N THR A 35 -34.52 25.54 -28.95
CA THR A 35 -35.53 24.50 -28.97
C THR A 35 -35.21 23.39 -29.96
N GLY A 36 -35.57 22.15 -29.60
CA GLY A 36 -36.21 21.22 -30.55
C GLY A 36 -35.34 20.11 -31.12
N GLY A 37 -35.77 18.89 -30.91
CA GLY A 37 -35.37 17.75 -31.72
C GLY A 37 -35.33 16.44 -30.96
N GLY A 38 -36.44 15.68 -30.97
CA GLY A 38 -36.50 14.32 -30.42
C GLY A 38 -35.65 13.36 -31.25
N GLY A 39 -34.94 12.49 -30.55
CA GLY A 39 -34.26 11.36 -31.12
C GLY A 39 -34.09 10.30 -30.02
N GLN A 40 -34.93 9.27 -30.10
CA GLN A 40 -34.73 8.04 -29.34
C GLN A 40 -33.41 7.41 -29.78
N ALA A 41 -32.43 7.36 -28.93
CA ALA A 41 -31.24 6.54 -29.12
C ALA A 41 -31.25 5.43 -28.08
N GLY A 42 -31.22 4.21 -28.57
CA GLY A 42 -31.36 2.99 -27.82
C GLY A 42 -30.31 2.82 -26.74
N GLN A 43 -30.76 2.28 -25.62
CA GLN A 43 -29.92 1.69 -24.61
C GLN A 43 -29.17 0.51 -25.22
N GLN A 44 -27.91 0.70 -25.54
CA GLN A 44 -26.97 -0.41 -25.70
C GLN A 44 -26.47 -0.78 -24.33
N SER A 45 -27.05 -1.84 -23.78
CA SER A 45 -26.51 -2.57 -22.67
C SER A 45 -25.15 -3.14 -23.09
N VAL A 46 -24.08 -2.56 -22.59
CA VAL A 46 -22.76 -3.18 -22.63
C VAL A 46 -22.79 -4.39 -21.71
N ALA A 47 -22.91 -5.56 -22.32
CA ALA A 47 -22.75 -6.84 -21.66
C ALA A 47 -21.31 -6.89 -21.10
N SER A 48 -21.20 -6.86 -19.79
CA SER A 48 -19.96 -7.18 -19.08
C SER A 48 -19.61 -8.63 -19.38
N ALA A 49 -18.56 -8.84 -20.16
CA ALA A 49 -17.97 -10.16 -20.35
C ALA A 49 -17.35 -10.59 -19.03
N SER A 50 -18.04 -11.45 -18.31
CA SER A 50 -17.50 -12.17 -17.14
C SER A 50 -16.48 -13.16 -17.65
N THR A 51 -15.20 -12.83 -17.60
CA THR A 51 -14.14 -13.83 -17.64
C THR A 51 -14.01 -14.44 -16.26
N SER A 52 -14.48 -15.67 -16.14
CA SER A 52 -14.30 -16.54 -14.98
C SER A 52 -12.81 -16.85 -14.78
N GLY A 53 -12.18 -16.14 -13.85
CA GLY A 53 -10.88 -16.47 -13.27
C GLY A 53 -11.07 -16.60 -11.77
N GLY A 54 -10.99 -17.84 -11.26
CA GLY A 54 -11.19 -18.12 -9.85
C GLY A 54 -10.09 -17.53 -8.98
N GLY A 55 -10.44 -17.09 -7.78
CA GLY A 55 -9.54 -16.95 -6.65
C GLY A 55 -9.17 -15.57 -6.17
N MET A 56 -9.91 -14.49 -6.48
CA MET A 56 -9.60 -13.14 -5.96
C MET A 56 -10.79 -12.46 -5.26
N ALA A 57 -11.48 -13.12 -4.34
CA ALA A 57 -12.75 -12.63 -3.81
C ALA A 57 -12.65 -11.74 -2.56
N HIS A 58 -11.52 -11.62 -1.85
CA HIS A 58 -11.49 -10.93 -0.55
C HIS A 58 -10.64 -9.65 -0.44
N MET A 59 -9.71 -9.39 -1.33
CA MET A 59 -8.91 -8.16 -1.30
C MET A 59 -9.29 -7.14 -2.41
N SER A 60 -10.06 -7.52 -3.41
CA SER A 60 -10.40 -6.67 -4.58
C SER A 60 -11.06 -5.33 -4.24
N GLY A 61 -11.69 -5.21 -3.07
CA GLY A 61 -12.31 -3.96 -2.60
C GLY A 61 -11.35 -2.97 -1.93
N HIS A 62 -10.20 -3.45 -1.44
CA HIS A 62 -9.23 -2.66 -0.67
C HIS A 62 -7.89 -2.48 -1.36
N MET A 63 -7.73 -3.02 -2.55
CA MET A 63 -6.51 -2.90 -3.33
C MET A 63 -6.81 -2.41 -4.76
N TYR A 64 -6.02 -1.48 -5.21
CA TYR A 64 -5.98 -1.02 -6.60
C TYR A 64 -4.60 -1.29 -7.18
N MET A 65 -4.54 -1.95 -8.33
CA MET A 65 -3.28 -2.34 -8.98
C MET A 65 -3.18 -1.72 -10.36
N THR A 66 -1.96 -1.35 -10.75
CA THR A 66 -1.67 -0.94 -12.12
C THR A 66 -1.90 -2.07 -13.12
N THR A 67 -2.22 -1.71 -14.35
CA THR A 67 -2.33 -2.68 -15.46
C THR A 67 -0.94 -3.01 -15.99
N LEU A 68 -0.69 -4.30 -16.31
CA LEU A 68 0.53 -4.67 -17.01
C LEU A 68 0.56 -4.06 -18.41
N ARG A 69 1.72 -3.53 -18.81
CA ARG A 69 1.96 -2.95 -20.14
C ARG A 69 2.63 -3.96 -21.08
N THR A 70 2.59 -3.67 -22.38
CA THR A 70 3.35 -4.42 -23.38
C THR A 70 4.86 -4.26 -23.07
N PRO A 71 5.62 -5.37 -23.01
CA PRO A 71 7.06 -5.32 -22.75
C PRO A 71 7.83 -4.50 -23.81
N GLN A 72 8.80 -3.71 -23.34
CA GLN A 72 9.78 -3.04 -24.16
C GLN A 72 11.12 -3.77 -24.08
N ALA A 73 12.02 -3.51 -25.04
CA ALA A 73 13.27 -4.25 -25.16
C ALA A 73 14.19 -4.10 -23.92
N GLU A 74 14.16 -2.92 -23.28
CA GLU A 74 14.96 -2.57 -22.11
C GLU A 74 14.39 -3.00 -20.76
N ASP A 75 13.10 -3.35 -20.70
CA ASP A 75 12.38 -3.58 -19.43
C ASP A 75 13.02 -4.68 -18.59
N GLN A 76 13.39 -5.79 -19.22
CA GLN A 76 14.02 -6.91 -18.53
C GLN A 76 15.39 -6.51 -17.93
N GLN A 77 16.18 -5.75 -18.69
CA GLN A 77 17.48 -5.29 -18.21
C GLN A 77 17.33 -4.31 -17.04
N LYS A 78 16.38 -3.37 -17.15
CA LYS A 78 16.06 -2.41 -16.09
C LYS A 78 15.58 -3.11 -14.83
N ALA A 79 14.63 -4.04 -14.96
CA ALA A 79 14.13 -4.81 -13.83
C ALA A 79 15.23 -5.66 -13.17
N ALA A 80 16.09 -6.30 -13.95
CA ALA A 80 17.23 -7.08 -13.42
C ALA A 80 18.22 -6.20 -12.66
N ALA A 81 18.49 -4.98 -13.14
CA ALA A 81 19.36 -4.03 -12.44
C ALA A 81 18.75 -3.59 -11.10
N ILE A 82 17.43 -3.38 -11.04
CA ILE A 82 16.74 -3.04 -9.79
C ILE A 82 16.77 -4.21 -8.80
N VAL A 83 16.56 -5.45 -9.27
CA VAL A 83 16.67 -6.66 -8.43
C VAL A 83 18.07 -6.80 -7.84
N ALA A 84 19.12 -6.55 -8.66
CA ALA A 84 20.51 -6.59 -8.19
C ALA A 84 20.78 -5.51 -7.13
N ALA A 85 20.32 -4.28 -7.36
CA ALA A 85 20.44 -3.18 -6.41
C ALA A 85 19.65 -3.44 -5.12
N ALA A 86 18.44 -4.00 -5.21
CA ALA A 86 17.65 -4.41 -4.04
C ALA A 86 18.41 -5.45 -3.21
N LYS A 87 19.00 -6.46 -3.86
CA LYS A 87 19.81 -7.49 -3.20
C LYS A 87 21.02 -6.89 -2.48
N GLU A 88 21.74 -5.98 -3.13
CA GLU A 88 22.86 -5.24 -2.53
C GLU A 88 22.40 -4.43 -1.32
N ALA A 89 21.31 -3.67 -1.45
CA ALA A 89 20.74 -2.87 -0.36
C ALA A 89 20.29 -3.71 0.84
N MET A 90 19.83 -4.94 0.60
CA MET A 90 19.33 -5.86 1.63
C MET A 90 20.44 -6.65 2.33
N GLU A 91 21.60 -6.82 1.70
CA GLU A 91 22.69 -7.66 2.21
C GLU A 91 23.07 -7.37 3.68
N PRO A 92 23.20 -6.11 4.13
CA PRO A 92 23.54 -5.79 5.52
C PRO A 92 22.46 -6.17 6.53
N TYR A 93 21.24 -6.47 6.08
CA TYR A 93 20.04 -6.60 6.91
C TYR A 93 19.54 -8.03 7.05
N GLN A 94 20.37 -9.02 6.75
CA GLN A 94 20.10 -10.43 7.08
C GLN A 94 19.88 -10.62 8.59
N ASP A 95 20.61 -9.87 9.42
CA ASP A 95 20.23 -9.67 10.83
C ASP A 95 19.30 -8.45 10.94
N TYR A 96 18.03 -8.70 11.23
CA TYR A 96 17.01 -7.67 11.38
C TYR A 96 17.35 -6.61 12.44
N ARG A 97 18.20 -6.95 13.44
CA ARG A 97 18.62 -6.01 14.48
C ARG A 97 19.45 -4.87 13.89
N LYS A 98 20.19 -5.16 12.81
CA LYS A 98 20.91 -4.12 12.09
C LYS A 98 19.96 -3.16 11.39
N ALA A 99 18.87 -3.65 10.81
CA ALA A 99 17.86 -2.78 10.22
C ALA A 99 17.26 -1.81 11.26
N LEU A 100 16.94 -2.33 12.46
CA LEU A 100 16.46 -1.52 13.58
C LEU A 100 17.50 -0.49 14.02
N ALA A 101 18.78 -0.89 14.13
CA ALA A 101 19.87 0.01 14.50
C ALA A 101 20.09 1.12 13.47
N ASP A 102 19.83 0.86 12.19
CA ASP A 102 19.97 1.81 11.09
C ASP A 102 18.71 2.67 10.87
N GLY A 103 17.72 2.58 11.79
CA GLY A 103 16.54 3.45 11.80
C GLY A 103 15.34 2.94 10.99
N TYR A 104 15.29 1.66 10.65
CA TYR A 104 14.05 1.04 10.21
C TYR A 104 13.16 0.75 11.43
N GLU A 105 11.87 0.94 11.29
CA GLU A 105 10.87 0.71 12.33
C GLU A 105 9.86 -0.34 11.87
N ILE A 106 9.48 -1.25 12.77
CA ILE A 106 8.48 -2.28 12.45
C ILE A 106 7.10 -1.63 12.36
N PHE A 107 6.48 -1.70 11.18
CA PHE A 107 5.11 -1.23 11.00
C PHE A 107 4.13 -2.18 11.71
N LEU A 108 3.31 -1.64 12.61
CA LEU A 108 2.30 -2.37 13.40
C LEU A 108 2.87 -3.63 14.11
N PRO A 109 3.93 -3.49 14.96
CA PRO A 109 4.67 -4.63 15.52
C PRO A 109 3.82 -5.57 16.39
N ASN A 110 2.71 -5.07 16.95
CA ASN A 110 1.83 -5.82 17.86
C ASN A 110 0.65 -6.50 17.14
N ILE A 111 0.58 -6.38 15.81
CA ILE A 111 -0.45 -7.02 14.99
C ILE A 111 0.20 -8.19 14.27
N PRO A 112 -0.32 -9.43 14.39
CA PRO A 112 0.14 -10.54 13.58
C PRO A 112 -0.03 -10.24 12.09
N GLN A 113 1.05 -10.39 11.34
CA GLN A 113 1.09 -10.13 9.90
C GLN A 113 1.80 -11.32 9.22
N PRO A 114 1.36 -11.76 8.04
CA PRO A 114 2.06 -12.80 7.28
C PRO A 114 3.47 -12.34 6.89
N GLN A 115 3.62 -11.03 6.66
CA GLN A 115 4.88 -10.37 6.34
C GLN A 115 4.96 -9.03 7.05
N TYR A 116 6.07 -8.76 7.72
CA TYR A 116 6.31 -7.52 8.46
C TYR A 116 7.13 -6.55 7.63
N HIS A 117 6.68 -5.31 7.58
CA HIS A 117 7.40 -4.20 6.94
C HIS A 117 8.26 -3.49 7.98
N PHE A 118 9.57 -3.52 7.82
CA PHE A 118 10.49 -2.67 8.55
C PHE A 118 10.72 -1.44 7.71
N THR A 119 10.11 -0.33 8.07
CA THR A 119 9.98 0.87 7.24
C THR A 119 10.93 1.97 7.68
N LYS A 120 11.62 2.59 6.71
CA LYS A 120 12.44 3.77 6.92
C LYS A 120 11.76 4.98 6.27
N ASN A 121 11.06 5.74 7.08
CA ASN A 121 10.24 6.88 6.63
C ASN A 121 11.03 7.95 5.86
N GLU A 122 12.32 8.10 6.15
CA GLU A 122 13.22 8.99 5.40
C GLU A 122 13.33 8.56 3.94
N TYR A 123 13.51 7.26 3.68
CA TYR A 123 13.61 6.72 2.31
C TYR A 123 12.27 6.83 1.57
N GLY A 124 11.15 6.60 2.27
CA GLY A 124 9.82 6.81 1.70
C GLY A 124 9.59 8.26 1.25
N ARG A 125 10.01 9.25 2.06
CA ARG A 125 9.91 10.66 1.66
C ARG A 125 10.86 11.02 0.52
N ALA A 126 12.09 10.49 0.52
CA ALA A 126 13.05 10.73 -0.57
C ALA A 126 12.54 10.14 -1.90
N ALA A 127 11.87 9.00 -1.85
CA ALA A 127 11.30 8.34 -3.02
C ALA A 127 10.22 9.18 -3.72
N TRP A 128 9.60 10.14 -3.06
CA TRP A 128 8.61 11.03 -3.70
C TRP A 128 9.20 11.89 -4.84
N THR A 129 10.49 12.16 -4.78
CA THR A 129 11.18 13.01 -5.78
C THR A 129 12.25 12.27 -6.56
N HIS A 130 12.80 11.20 -6.00
CA HIS A 130 13.89 10.46 -6.61
C HIS A 130 13.80 8.97 -6.27
N PHE A 131 13.69 8.12 -7.28
CA PHE A 131 13.74 6.67 -7.11
C PHE A 131 15.20 6.21 -7.02
N ASP A 132 15.56 5.60 -5.91
CA ASP A 132 16.88 5.01 -5.66
C ASP A 132 16.70 3.54 -5.26
N PRO A 133 17.02 2.57 -6.14
CA PRO A 133 16.84 1.16 -5.82
C PRO A 133 17.74 0.64 -4.69
N LEU A 134 18.77 1.40 -4.30
CA LEU A 134 19.59 1.11 -3.12
C LEU A 134 18.96 1.58 -1.81
N LYS A 135 17.81 2.26 -1.87
CA LYS A 135 17.09 2.80 -0.69
C LYS A 135 15.65 2.31 -0.63
N PRO A 136 15.42 1.01 -0.44
CA PRO A 136 14.07 0.49 -0.28
C PRO A 136 13.37 1.18 0.90
N THR A 137 12.12 1.58 0.70
CA THR A 137 11.30 2.20 1.75
C THR A 137 11.07 1.26 2.90
N SER A 138 10.88 -0.03 2.62
CA SER A 138 10.78 -1.06 3.65
C SER A 138 11.58 -2.30 3.27
N LEU A 139 12.08 -2.96 4.31
CA LEU A 139 12.58 -4.33 4.25
C LEU A 139 11.44 -5.26 4.67
N LEU A 140 11.27 -6.37 3.98
CA LEU A 140 10.20 -7.31 4.19
C LEU A 140 10.72 -8.54 4.94
N TYR A 141 10.09 -8.84 6.07
CA TYR A 141 10.51 -9.94 6.93
C TYR A 141 9.35 -10.90 7.24
N LYS A 142 9.64 -12.18 7.29
CA LYS A 142 8.75 -13.19 7.89
C LYS A 142 9.19 -13.45 9.33
N LYS A 143 8.22 -13.49 10.25
CA LYS A 143 8.48 -13.79 11.67
C LYS A 143 8.79 -15.28 11.83
N THR A 144 9.85 -15.58 12.58
CA THR A 144 10.26 -16.96 12.85
C THR A 144 9.61 -17.50 14.12
N ALA A 145 9.59 -18.82 14.28
CA ALA A 145 8.95 -19.48 15.43
C ALA A 145 9.61 -19.12 16.78
N ASP A 146 10.90 -18.79 16.77
CA ASP A 146 11.67 -18.32 17.93
C ASP A 146 11.49 -16.83 18.24
N GLY A 147 10.61 -16.14 17.48
CA GLY A 147 10.30 -14.72 17.67
C GLY A 147 11.24 -13.75 16.96
N GLY A 148 12.21 -14.25 16.20
CA GLY A 148 13.06 -13.49 15.30
C GLY A 148 12.39 -13.15 13.97
N TYR A 149 13.20 -12.72 12.98
CA TYR A 149 12.72 -12.32 11.66
C TYR A 149 13.72 -12.75 10.59
N THR A 150 13.21 -13.31 9.49
CA THR A 150 13.98 -13.67 8.29
C THR A 150 13.67 -12.68 7.18
N LEU A 151 14.70 -12.08 6.59
CA LEU A 151 14.57 -11.16 5.47
C LEU A 151 14.15 -11.92 4.20
N VAL A 152 13.09 -11.45 3.54
CA VAL A 152 12.54 -12.11 2.35
C VAL A 152 12.49 -11.18 1.13
N GLY A 153 12.37 -9.86 1.34
CA GLY A 153 12.23 -8.92 0.22
C GLY A 153 12.38 -7.47 0.63
N ALA A 154 12.08 -6.60 -0.30
CA ALA A 154 12.03 -5.16 -0.11
C ALA A 154 10.77 -4.57 -0.76
N MET A 155 10.39 -3.36 -0.32
CA MET A 155 9.29 -2.59 -0.87
C MET A 155 9.77 -1.20 -1.25
N TYR A 156 9.39 -0.76 -2.44
CA TYR A 156 9.54 0.62 -2.89
C TYR A 156 8.20 1.32 -2.88
N THR A 157 8.21 2.63 -2.70
CA THR A 157 6.99 3.44 -2.64
C THR A 157 7.08 4.66 -3.55
N ASP A 158 5.91 5.20 -3.90
CA ASP A 158 5.76 6.49 -4.54
C ASP A 158 4.60 7.28 -3.94
N ARG A 159 4.45 8.53 -4.38
CA ARG A 159 3.33 9.38 -3.97
C ARG A 159 2.00 8.74 -4.34
N VAL A 160 0.97 9.09 -3.58
CA VAL A 160 -0.41 8.62 -3.84
C VAL A 160 -0.95 9.09 -5.18
N ASP A 161 -0.49 10.24 -5.67
CA ASP A 161 -0.92 10.91 -6.89
C ASP A 161 0.01 10.66 -8.10
N ALA A 162 1.04 9.81 -7.96
CA ALA A 162 1.89 9.40 -9.07
C ALA A 162 1.05 8.68 -10.14
N ASN A 163 1.24 9.06 -11.40
CA ASN A 163 0.58 8.41 -12.52
C ASN A 163 1.33 7.15 -13.00
N GLU A 164 0.70 6.33 -13.83
CA GLU A 164 1.30 5.08 -14.29
C GLU A 164 2.56 5.28 -15.14
N ASP A 165 2.75 6.41 -15.81
CA ASP A 165 3.98 6.68 -16.56
C ASP A 165 5.14 6.94 -15.60
N GLU A 166 4.93 7.72 -14.54
CA GLU A 166 5.92 7.94 -13.47
C GLU A 166 6.30 6.61 -12.79
N LEU A 167 5.33 5.74 -12.52
CA LEU A 167 5.58 4.41 -11.94
C LEU A 167 6.38 3.51 -12.90
N ASN A 168 6.02 3.51 -14.19
CA ASN A 168 6.72 2.77 -15.24
C ASN A 168 8.17 3.24 -15.42
N ASP A 169 8.40 4.54 -15.28
CA ASP A 169 9.75 5.11 -15.33
C ASP A 169 10.63 4.66 -14.17
N ARG A 170 10.06 4.24 -13.05
CA ARG A 170 10.79 3.66 -11.92
C ARG A 170 11.01 2.18 -12.11
N ILE A 171 9.93 1.42 -12.24
CA ILE A 171 9.94 -0.04 -12.42
C ILE A 171 8.97 -0.38 -13.54
N PRO A 172 9.42 -1.06 -14.63
CA PRO A 172 8.59 -1.32 -15.79
C PRO A 172 7.29 -2.03 -15.45
N LEU A 173 6.16 -1.45 -15.86
CA LEU A 173 4.82 -2.03 -15.67
C LEU A 173 4.57 -3.28 -16.52
N SER A 174 5.48 -3.63 -17.43
CA SER A 174 5.46 -4.91 -18.13
C SER A 174 6.00 -6.06 -17.26
N ILE A 175 6.67 -5.74 -16.15
CA ILE A 175 7.35 -6.69 -15.27
C ILE A 175 6.68 -6.76 -13.91
N ALA A 176 6.36 -5.61 -13.31
CA ALA A 176 5.83 -5.51 -11.95
C ALA A 176 4.56 -4.66 -11.91
N ARG A 177 3.65 -4.99 -11.01
CA ARG A 177 2.47 -4.17 -10.71
C ARG A 177 2.72 -3.37 -9.45
N TRP A 178 2.44 -2.07 -9.53
CA TRP A 178 2.30 -1.24 -8.37
C TRP A 178 0.88 -1.37 -7.83
N HIS A 179 0.73 -1.29 -6.52
CA HIS A 179 -0.57 -1.33 -5.86
C HIS A 179 -0.73 -0.20 -4.85
N GLN A 180 -1.98 0.14 -4.55
CA GLN A 180 -2.38 1.06 -3.49
C GLN A 180 -3.42 0.38 -2.61
N HIS A 181 -3.36 0.64 -1.31
CA HIS A 181 -4.45 0.31 -0.42
C HIS A 181 -5.51 1.41 -0.46
N VAL A 182 -6.70 1.01 -0.85
CA VAL A 182 -7.84 1.90 -1.09
C VAL A 182 -9.05 1.53 -0.21
N ASN A 183 -10.03 2.41 -0.16
CA ASN A 183 -11.32 2.16 0.48
C ASN A 183 -11.22 1.75 1.96
N PHE A 184 -10.27 2.31 2.68
CA PHE A 184 -10.06 1.97 4.07
C PHE A 184 -11.13 2.61 4.95
N CYS A 185 -11.87 1.79 5.70
CA CYS A 185 -12.78 2.27 6.72
C CYS A 185 -12.12 2.17 8.09
N LYS A 186 -11.82 3.32 8.71
CA LYS A 186 -11.30 3.39 10.07
C LYS A 186 -12.45 3.20 11.05
N ALA A 187 -12.32 2.22 11.94
CA ALA A 187 -13.34 1.95 12.97
C ALA A 187 -13.53 3.13 13.93
N PRO A 188 -14.73 3.29 14.50
CA PRO A 188 -14.98 4.17 15.63
C PRO A 188 -14.07 3.83 16.82
N ALA A 189 -13.88 4.80 17.71
CA ALA A 189 -13.11 4.59 18.93
C ALA A 189 -13.71 3.42 19.75
N GLY A 190 -12.82 2.56 20.27
CA GLY A 190 -13.21 1.40 21.07
C GLY A 190 -13.52 0.12 20.27
N GLN A 191 -13.66 0.17 18.94
CA GLN A 191 -14.00 -1.00 18.10
C GLN A 191 -12.78 -1.67 17.45
N LYS A 192 -11.63 -1.70 18.11
CA LYS A 192 -10.40 -2.30 17.55
C LYS A 192 -10.53 -3.77 17.16
N ALA A 193 -11.35 -4.54 17.89
CA ALA A 193 -11.58 -5.94 17.58
C ALA A 193 -12.24 -6.16 16.20
N ALA A 194 -13.00 -5.18 15.70
CA ALA A 194 -13.70 -5.27 14.42
C ALA A 194 -12.78 -5.13 13.18
N TYR A 195 -11.47 -4.97 13.38
CA TYR A 195 -10.46 -5.04 12.31
C TYR A 195 -10.01 -6.48 11.98
N PHE A 196 -10.34 -7.47 12.83
CA PHE A 196 -9.74 -8.79 12.80
C PHE A 196 -10.79 -9.90 12.79
N GLY A 197 -10.36 -11.08 12.34
CA GLY A 197 -11.19 -12.27 12.30
C GLY A 197 -12.02 -12.41 11.03
N PRO A 198 -12.77 -13.53 10.89
CA PRO A 198 -13.51 -13.84 9.67
C PRO A 198 -14.64 -12.84 9.38
N ASP A 199 -15.14 -12.16 10.42
CA ASP A 199 -16.21 -11.17 10.33
C ASP A 199 -15.69 -9.73 10.44
N ALA A 200 -14.42 -9.47 10.09
CA ALA A 200 -13.86 -8.14 10.10
C ALA A 200 -14.71 -7.18 9.27
N LYS A 201 -15.05 -6.02 9.84
CA LYS A 201 -15.84 -4.98 9.16
C LYS A 201 -14.99 -3.83 8.69
N PHE A 202 -13.95 -3.49 9.42
CA PHE A 202 -13.10 -2.33 9.20
C PHE A 202 -11.68 -2.73 8.77
N GLY A 203 -10.94 -1.77 8.22
CA GLY A 203 -9.55 -1.97 7.81
C GLY A 203 -9.42 -2.66 6.47
N LEU A 204 -8.22 -3.13 6.14
CA LEU A 204 -7.90 -3.75 4.86
C LEU A 204 -8.50 -5.15 4.69
N LEU A 205 -8.80 -5.83 5.79
CA LEU A 205 -9.45 -7.14 5.78
C LEU A 205 -10.96 -7.03 6.00
N GLY A 206 -11.49 -5.80 6.14
CA GLY A 206 -12.88 -5.56 6.45
C GLY A 206 -13.81 -5.72 5.25
N SER A 207 -15.08 -5.98 5.53
CA SER A 207 -16.12 -6.07 4.49
C SER A 207 -16.62 -4.72 3.99
N ILE A 208 -16.27 -3.61 4.66
CA ILE A 208 -16.73 -2.26 4.33
C ILE A 208 -15.76 -1.62 3.33
N THR A 209 -16.20 -1.47 2.08
CA THR A 209 -15.40 -0.97 0.97
C THR A 209 -15.91 0.34 0.36
N THR A 210 -17.03 0.88 0.86
CA THR A 210 -17.60 2.14 0.35
C THR A 210 -17.70 3.19 1.44
N ARG A 211 -17.71 4.45 1.03
CA ARG A 211 -17.87 5.60 1.94
C ARG A 211 -19.19 5.52 2.70
N GLU A 212 -20.27 5.24 1.99
CA GLU A 212 -21.63 5.22 2.54
C GLU A 212 -21.75 4.14 3.63
N SER A 213 -21.25 2.93 3.36
CA SER A 213 -21.25 1.84 4.33
C SER A 213 -20.34 2.13 5.52
N CYS A 214 -19.22 2.82 5.31
CA CYS A 214 -18.30 3.20 6.38
C CYS A 214 -18.92 4.24 7.31
N GLU A 215 -19.53 5.28 6.76
CA GLU A 215 -20.22 6.33 7.52
C GLU A 215 -21.43 5.78 8.26
N ALA A 216 -22.21 4.90 7.62
CA ALA A 216 -23.34 4.20 8.26
C ALA A 216 -22.90 3.31 9.43
N ALA A 217 -21.69 2.77 9.40
CA ALA A 217 -21.08 2.02 10.50
C ALA A 217 -20.43 2.91 11.57
N GLY A 218 -20.51 4.25 11.43
CA GLY A 218 -19.89 5.23 12.33
C GLY A 218 -18.38 5.36 12.16
N GLY A 219 -17.83 4.82 11.07
CA GLY A 219 -16.42 4.87 10.74
C GLY A 219 -16.00 6.15 10.01
N VAL A 220 -14.70 6.27 9.75
CA VAL A 220 -14.11 7.32 8.92
C VAL A 220 -13.54 6.70 7.66
N PHE A 221 -14.09 7.08 6.50
CA PHE A 221 -13.64 6.57 5.21
C PHE A 221 -12.39 7.31 4.72
N LEU A 222 -11.37 6.55 4.36
CA LEU A 222 -10.14 7.02 3.74
C LEU A 222 -10.03 6.39 2.35
N PRO A 223 -10.09 7.17 1.26
CA PRO A 223 -10.01 6.62 -0.09
C PRO A 223 -8.67 5.94 -0.35
N HIS A 224 -7.59 6.44 0.22
CA HIS A 224 -6.25 5.86 0.23
C HIS A 224 -5.65 5.98 1.63
N ILE A 225 -4.80 5.05 2.02
CA ILE A 225 -4.10 5.10 3.32
C ILE A 225 -2.59 5.22 3.20
N PHE A 226 -2.04 4.89 2.03
CA PHE A 226 -0.61 4.98 1.69
C PHE A 226 -0.45 5.48 0.25
N GLY A 227 0.79 5.69 -0.20
CA GLY A 227 1.10 5.89 -1.61
C GLY A 227 1.12 4.58 -2.39
N TRP A 228 1.66 4.62 -3.60
CA TRP A 228 1.92 3.45 -4.39
C TRP A 228 3.02 2.59 -3.77
N MET A 229 2.89 1.28 -3.89
CA MET A 229 3.84 0.29 -3.37
C MET A 229 4.11 -0.78 -4.41
N VAL A 230 5.33 -1.31 -4.40
CA VAL A 230 5.72 -2.49 -5.18
C VAL A 230 6.69 -3.31 -4.37
N HIS A 231 6.50 -4.62 -4.36
CA HIS A 231 7.37 -5.56 -3.65
C HIS A 231 8.38 -6.19 -4.61
N VAL A 232 9.56 -6.52 -4.10
CA VAL A 232 10.59 -7.28 -4.79
C VAL A 232 11.18 -8.32 -3.85
N TYR A 233 11.26 -9.56 -4.33
CA TYR A 233 11.80 -10.71 -3.59
C TYR A 233 13.06 -11.23 -4.29
N PRO A 234 14.22 -10.57 -4.13
CA PRO A 234 15.40 -10.82 -4.95
C PRO A 234 16.10 -12.15 -4.65
N TYR A 235 15.68 -12.86 -3.61
CA TYR A 235 16.18 -14.19 -3.24
C TYR A 235 15.32 -15.34 -3.78
N GLU A 236 14.19 -15.00 -4.43
CA GLU A 236 13.35 -16.01 -5.08
C GLU A 236 14.05 -16.65 -6.29
N ASN A 237 13.93 -17.96 -6.40
CA ASN A 237 14.50 -18.73 -7.51
C ASN A 237 13.58 -18.76 -8.73
N ASP A 238 12.28 -18.59 -8.53
CA ASP A 238 11.29 -18.50 -9.59
C ASP A 238 11.18 -17.04 -10.07
N PRO A 239 11.55 -16.73 -11.33
CA PRO A 239 11.44 -15.36 -11.84
C PRO A 239 10.04 -14.76 -11.74
N LYS A 240 9.00 -15.58 -11.76
CA LYS A 240 7.60 -15.15 -11.62
C LYS A 240 7.27 -14.67 -10.22
N LYS A 241 8.06 -15.09 -9.22
CA LYS A 241 7.85 -14.74 -7.81
C LYS A 241 8.65 -13.50 -7.37
N ILE A 242 9.57 -13.03 -8.19
CA ILE A 242 10.43 -11.88 -7.84
C ILE A 242 9.60 -10.59 -7.63
N TRP A 243 8.52 -10.41 -8.38
CA TRP A 243 7.69 -9.21 -8.39
C TRP A 243 6.24 -9.47 -7.98
N LEU A 244 6.01 -10.51 -7.17
CA LEU A 244 4.66 -10.80 -6.67
C LEU A 244 4.19 -9.71 -5.70
N THR A 245 2.89 -9.50 -5.65
CA THR A 245 2.22 -8.81 -4.55
C THR A 245 1.82 -9.84 -3.48
N ASP A 246 1.56 -9.39 -2.27
CA ASP A 246 1.10 -10.26 -1.16
C ASP A 246 -0.18 -11.03 -1.52
N ASP A 247 -0.99 -10.53 -2.46
CA ASP A 247 -2.20 -11.19 -2.94
C ASP A 247 -1.94 -12.31 -3.93
N ASP A 248 -0.90 -12.19 -4.74
CA ASP A 248 -0.52 -13.23 -5.68
C ASP A 248 0.03 -14.47 -4.94
N ASP A 249 0.65 -14.28 -3.77
CA ASP A 249 1.19 -15.37 -2.93
C ASP A 249 0.07 -16.13 -2.18
N GLN A 250 -1.05 -15.48 -1.84
CA GLN A 250 -2.20 -16.11 -1.18
C GLN A 250 -2.98 -17.07 -2.08
N GLY A 251 -2.79 -17.00 -3.41
CA GLY A 251 -3.49 -17.84 -4.40
C GLY A 251 -2.87 -19.22 -4.64
N HIS A 252 -1.68 -19.49 -4.12
CA HIS A 252 -0.93 -20.75 -4.41
C HIS A 252 -0.73 -21.68 -3.22
N ASP A 253 -0.94 -21.24 -2.00
CA ASP A 253 -1.01 -22.17 -0.86
C ASP A 253 -2.45 -22.69 -0.73
N ASN A 254 -2.75 -23.77 -1.47
CA ASN A 254 -3.81 -24.70 -1.09
C ASN A 254 -3.51 -25.14 0.35
N MET A 255 -4.14 -24.48 1.32
CA MET A 255 -4.21 -25.03 2.67
C MET A 255 -4.89 -26.38 2.57
N ASP A 256 -4.08 -27.41 2.66
CA ASP A 256 -4.56 -28.76 2.92
C ASP A 256 -5.21 -28.77 4.31
N HIS A 257 -6.54 -28.57 4.32
CA HIS A 257 -7.37 -28.62 5.52
C HIS A 257 -7.50 -30.05 6.10
N SER A 258 -6.68 -31.01 5.65
CA SER A 258 -6.74 -32.41 6.10
C SER A 258 -6.04 -32.67 7.45
N MET A 259 -5.36 -31.66 8.04
CA MET A 259 -4.63 -31.82 9.31
C MET A 259 -5.17 -31.01 10.48
N MET A 260 -6.47 -31.06 10.74
CA MET A 260 -6.99 -30.76 12.06
C MET A 260 -7.56 -32.02 12.70
N PRO A 261 -6.85 -32.70 13.63
CA PRO A 261 -7.44 -33.79 14.41
C PRO A 261 -8.42 -33.19 15.44
N GLY A 262 -9.69 -33.49 15.24
CA GLY A 262 -10.77 -33.60 16.20
C GLY A 262 -10.72 -32.81 17.49
N MET A 263 -11.29 -31.59 17.53
CA MET A 263 -11.85 -31.04 18.74
C MET A 263 -13.30 -31.54 18.88
N LYS A 264 -13.51 -32.53 19.73
CA LYS A 264 -14.84 -32.90 20.22
C LYS A 264 -15.32 -31.79 21.16
N MET A 265 -16.44 -31.14 20.79
CA MET A 265 -17.20 -30.36 21.75
C MET A 265 -17.98 -31.31 22.69
N ASN A 266 -17.75 -31.13 23.97
CA ASN A 266 -18.68 -31.51 25.05
C ASN A 266 -19.32 -30.24 25.57
#